data_e966b34e2e03d3fb730aa339c2d1f250
#
_entry.id   e966b34e2e03d3fb730aa339c2d1f250
#
_cell.length_a   1.000
_cell.length_b   1.000
_cell.length_c   1.000
_cell.angle_alpha   90.00
_cell.angle_beta   90.00
_cell.angle_gamma   90.00
#
_symmetry.space_group_name_H-M   'P 1'
#
loop_
_entity.id
_entity.type
_entity.pdbx_description
1 polymer ?
#
loop_
_entity_poly.entity_id
_entity_poly.type
_entity_poly.pdbx_seq_one_letter_code
_entity_poly.pdbx_strand_id
1 'polypeptide(L)'
;MLKLLKKETHTPQTERIYKVPLCIQDTIPIYRIAENGIFELEKPTSGSKKGIHQFDRMYLFEDINFSTQDEEEKEDTCSKFETLLRSMNVSYKIIVSNHYADNNKLREEILQKAVSKEMEPLAKEYHKMIGERLEEGRGGLLQSKYFVVSCRKPDYESAKTYFNTIEFSIQQLFHRLGSCLIPLDATERLRALHSYYRMGDEASFSFDWNEYLHLKRDWRNDIINTSLRERPEHLEMEGGTCACVMFVRKYPNGLTDQFLNELTNMNFPIIYTCLLYTSPSPRDRG
;
A
#
# COMPACT_ATOMS: atom_id res chain seq x y z
N MET A 1 -56.95 -30.70 18.30
CA MET A 1 -55.48 -30.69 18.18
C MET A 1 -55.05 -29.45 17.38
N LEU A 2 -54.90 -28.32 18.04
CA LEU A 2 -54.58 -27.04 17.42
C LEU A 2 -53.04 -26.91 17.33
N LYS A 3 -52.51 -26.89 16.09
CA LYS A 3 -51.11 -26.53 15.82
C LYS A 3 -50.93 -25.03 15.96
N LEU A 4 -50.25 -24.59 17.00
CA LEU A 4 -49.76 -23.21 17.14
C LEU A 4 -48.71 -22.96 16.07
N LEU A 5 -49.04 -22.12 15.09
CA LEU A 5 -48.12 -21.53 14.16
C LEU A 5 -47.18 -20.59 14.94
N LYS A 6 -45.93 -20.96 15.06
CA LYS A 6 -44.88 -20.04 15.53
C LYS A 6 -44.74 -18.89 14.52
N LYS A 7 -45.15 -17.71 14.96
CA LYS A 7 -44.88 -16.46 14.25
C LYS A 7 -43.37 -16.22 14.26
N GLU A 8 -42.72 -16.42 13.12
CA GLU A 8 -41.35 -15.98 12.95
C GLU A 8 -41.33 -14.45 13.04
N THR A 9 -40.79 -13.94 14.12
CA THR A 9 -40.50 -12.51 14.26
C THR A 9 -39.30 -12.19 13.37
N HIS A 10 -39.57 -11.72 12.15
CA HIS A 10 -38.58 -11.02 11.37
C HIS A 10 -38.14 -9.79 12.17
N THR A 11 -36.99 -9.88 12.79
CA THR A 11 -36.25 -8.69 13.22
C THR A 11 -35.98 -7.85 11.98
N PRO A 12 -36.42 -6.60 11.93
CA PRO A 12 -36.12 -5.76 10.78
C PRO A 12 -34.57 -5.68 10.69
N GLN A 13 -34.00 -6.17 9.58
CA GLN A 13 -32.62 -5.87 9.23
C GLN A 13 -32.57 -4.37 9.18
N THR A 14 -31.83 -3.77 10.13
CA THR A 14 -31.51 -2.35 10.11
C THR A 14 -30.79 -2.12 8.80
N GLU A 15 -31.46 -1.52 7.83
CA GLU A 15 -30.84 -1.07 6.60
C GLU A 15 -29.65 -0.18 6.99
N ARG A 16 -28.45 -0.61 6.64
CA ARG A 16 -27.27 0.20 6.83
C ARG A 16 -27.35 1.33 5.83
N ILE A 17 -27.74 2.51 6.31
CA ILE A 17 -27.73 3.71 5.49
C ILE A 17 -26.27 4.10 5.29
N TYR A 18 -25.74 3.84 4.10
CA TYR A 18 -24.42 4.31 3.71
C TYR A 18 -24.53 5.78 3.33
N LYS A 19 -23.75 6.62 4.01
CA LYS A 19 -23.60 8.00 3.59
C LYS A 19 -22.77 8.01 2.31
N VAL A 20 -23.36 8.44 1.21
CA VAL A 20 -22.63 8.62 -0.06
C VAL A 20 -21.62 9.74 0.15
N PRO A 21 -20.31 9.54 -0.13
CA PRO A 21 -19.31 10.60 -0.06
C PRO A 21 -19.69 11.75 -1.00
N LEU A 22 -19.52 12.99 -0.54
CA LEU A 22 -19.77 14.16 -1.37
C LEU A 22 -18.65 14.43 -2.36
N CYS A 23 -17.44 14.01 -2.00
CA CYS A 23 -16.27 14.10 -2.87
C CYS A 23 -15.39 12.85 -2.68
N ILE A 24 -14.50 12.61 -3.64
CA ILE A 24 -13.64 11.43 -3.62
C ILE A 24 -12.65 11.44 -2.45
N GLN A 25 -12.22 12.61 -2.00
CA GLN A 25 -11.34 12.78 -0.86
C GLN A 25 -11.97 12.22 0.44
N ASP A 26 -13.31 12.21 0.52
CA ASP A 26 -14.02 11.63 1.66
C ASP A 26 -13.97 10.09 1.69
N THR A 27 -13.56 9.46 0.60
CA THR A 27 -13.38 8.01 0.53
C THR A 27 -12.05 7.54 1.12
N ILE A 28 -11.08 8.45 1.31
CA ILE A 28 -9.79 8.13 1.89
C ILE A 28 -9.97 7.82 3.38
N PRO A 29 -9.73 6.57 3.83
CA PRO A 29 -10.00 6.15 5.21
C PRO A 29 -8.91 6.59 6.18
N ILE A 30 -8.27 7.73 5.94
CA ILE A 30 -7.20 8.30 6.78
C ILE A 30 -7.75 9.55 7.44
N TYR A 31 -7.73 9.56 8.78
CA TYR A 31 -8.21 10.67 9.57
C TYR A 31 -7.13 11.70 9.86
N ARG A 32 -5.96 11.25 10.28
CA ARG A 32 -4.80 12.11 10.56
C ARG A 32 -3.52 11.49 10.04
N ILE A 33 -2.59 12.35 9.62
CA ILE A 33 -1.25 12.00 9.19
C ILE A 33 -0.23 12.57 10.18
N ALA A 34 0.82 11.82 10.46
CA ALA A 34 1.97 12.28 11.23
C ALA A 34 3.23 12.19 10.39
N GLU A 35 4.13 13.15 10.53
CA GLU A 35 5.36 13.29 9.74
C GLU A 35 6.22 12.02 9.70
N ASN A 36 6.26 11.29 10.82
CA ASN A 36 6.97 10.00 10.91
C ASN A 36 6.30 8.83 10.21
N GLY A 37 5.25 9.07 9.44
CA GLY A 37 4.56 8.04 8.67
C GLY A 37 3.59 7.17 9.46
N ILE A 38 3.23 7.49 10.70
CA ILE A 38 2.13 6.84 11.42
C ILE A 38 0.83 7.55 11.08
N PHE A 39 -0.13 6.83 10.49
CA PHE A 39 -1.43 7.39 10.12
C PHE A 39 -2.54 6.83 11.01
N GLU A 40 -3.49 7.68 11.36
CA GLU A 40 -4.73 7.28 12.02
C GLU A 40 -5.81 7.06 10.98
N LEU A 41 -6.38 5.84 10.96
CA LEU A 41 -7.29 5.40 9.88
C LEU A 41 -8.76 5.66 10.17
N GLU A 42 -9.19 5.58 11.43
CA GLU A 42 -10.60 5.71 11.79
C GLU A 42 -10.84 6.97 12.59
N LYS A 43 -11.90 7.68 12.23
CA LYS A 43 -12.44 8.73 13.11
C LYS A 43 -12.97 8.08 14.38
N PRO A 44 -12.74 8.69 15.56
CA PRO A 44 -13.38 8.25 16.79
C PRO A 44 -14.90 8.28 16.59
N THR A 45 -15.53 7.13 16.49
CA THR A 45 -16.99 7.04 16.38
C THR A 45 -17.58 7.29 17.76
N SER A 46 -18.43 8.31 17.86
CA SER A 46 -19.26 8.57 19.05
C SER A 46 -20.17 7.35 19.28
N GLY A 47 -19.77 6.45 20.18
CA GLY A 47 -20.52 5.22 20.48
C GLY A 47 -19.74 3.90 20.40
N SER A 48 -18.63 3.82 19.70
CA SER A 48 -17.62 2.79 19.82
C SER A 48 -16.97 2.86 21.21
N LYS A 49 -16.52 1.73 21.78
CA LYS A 49 -15.85 1.70 23.10
C LYS A 49 -14.91 2.89 23.18
N LYS A 50 -15.25 3.89 24.03
CA LYS A 50 -14.59 5.19 24.08
C LYS A 50 -13.07 5.02 24.03
N GLY A 51 -12.44 5.62 23.02
CA GLY A 51 -11.02 5.87 23.03
C GLY A 51 -10.11 4.78 22.39
N ILE A 52 -10.59 3.96 21.47
CA ILE A 52 -9.71 3.09 20.69
C ILE A 52 -9.69 3.55 19.24
N HIS A 53 -8.49 3.91 18.77
CA HIS A 53 -8.22 4.37 17.40
C HIS A 53 -7.40 3.33 16.67
N GLN A 54 -7.55 3.27 15.37
CA GLN A 54 -6.74 2.41 14.51
C GLN A 54 -5.61 3.23 13.91
N PHE A 55 -4.39 2.73 14.06
CA PHE A 55 -3.19 3.32 13.47
C PHE A 55 -2.51 2.30 12.58
N ASP A 56 -1.82 2.79 11.56
CA ASP A 56 -0.93 1.97 10.77
C ASP A 56 0.40 2.66 10.49
N ARG A 57 1.41 1.83 10.18
CA ARG A 57 2.73 2.24 9.71
C ARG A 57 3.11 1.40 8.50
N MET A 58 3.70 2.04 7.52
CA MET A 58 4.04 1.44 6.23
C MET A 58 5.55 1.41 6.05
N TYR A 59 6.03 0.30 5.53
CA TYR A 59 7.43 0.04 5.26
C TYR A 59 7.58 -0.38 3.80
N LEU A 60 8.65 0.06 3.16
CA LEU A 60 9.11 -0.48 1.89
C LEU A 60 10.02 -1.67 2.18
N PHE A 61 9.92 -2.76 1.42
CA PHE A 61 10.88 -3.86 1.50
C PHE A 61 11.40 -4.24 0.12
N GLU A 62 12.64 -4.75 0.13
CA GLU A 62 13.35 -5.13 -1.07
C GLU A 62 13.12 -6.59 -1.42
N ASP A 63 13.33 -6.90 -2.69
CA ASP A 63 13.28 -8.28 -3.18
C ASP A 63 14.42 -9.13 -2.63
N ILE A 64 14.10 -10.39 -2.47
CA ILE A 64 15.07 -11.45 -2.24
C ILE A 64 15.40 -12.06 -3.61
N ASN A 65 16.67 -12.29 -3.89
CA ASN A 65 17.08 -12.91 -5.14
C ASN A 65 16.82 -14.43 -5.13
N PHE A 66 15.54 -14.80 -5.01
CA PHE A 66 15.10 -16.19 -4.89
C PHE A 66 15.33 -17.01 -6.17
N SER A 67 15.23 -16.38 -7.35
CA SER A 67 15.30 -17.09 -8.63
C SER A 67 16.68 -17.66 -8.97
N THR A 68 17.74 -17.09 -8.39
CA THR A 68 19.13 -17.53 -8.64
C THR A 68 19.66 -18.45 -7.54
N GLN A 69 18.89 -18.72 -6.50
CA GLN A 69 19.23 -19.63 -5.42
C GLN A 69 19.16 -21.08 -5.90
N ASP A 70 19.99 -21.95 -5.32
CA ASP A 70 19.86 -23.39 -5.48
C ASP A 70 18.67 -23.95 -4.67
N GLU A 71 18.37 -25.23 -4.77
CA GLU A 71 17.18 -25.84 -4.12
C GLU A 71 17.28 -25.80 -2.58
N GLU A 72 18.48 -26.00 -2.02
CA GLU A 72 18.71 -25.96 -0.56
C GLU A 72 18.53 -24.54 -0.02
N GLU A 73 19.06 -23.54 -0.70
CA GLU A 73 18.90 -22.12 -0.37
C GLU A 73 17.43 -21.67 -0.49
N LYS A 74 16.70 -22.16 -1.49
CA LYS A 74 15.26 -21.89 -1.64
C LYS A 74 14.44 -22.46 -0.49
N GLU A 75 14.72 -23.71 -0.07
CA GLU A 75 14.06 -24.34 1.07
C GLU A 75 14.34 -23.56 2.35
N ASP A 76 15.58 -23.13 2.58
CA ASP A 76 15.96 -22.30 3.73
C ASP A 76 15.24 -20.94 3.72
N THR A 77 15.17 -20.30 2.56
CA THR A 77 14.44 -19.05 2.38
C THR A 77 12.95 -19.20 2.66
N CYS A 78 12.33 -20.27 2.16
CA CYS A 78 10.93 -20.59 2.46
C CYS A 78 10.70 -20.83 3.96
N SER A 79 11.60 -21.57 4.63
CA SER A 79 11.53 -21.82 6.07
C SER A 79 11.66 -20.53 6.89
N LYS A 80 12.56 -19.63 6.50
CA LYS A 80 12.72 -18.30 7.12
C LYS A 80 11.47 -17.45 6.90
N PHE A 81 10.87 -17.49 5.72
CA PHE A 81 9.63 -16.78 5.42
C PHE A 81 8.46 -17.30 6.25
N GLU A 82 8.32 -18.62 6.37
CA GLU A 82 7.32 -19.24 7.25
C GLU A 82 7.54 -18.82 8.71
N THR A 83 8.77 -18.79 9.18
CA THR A 83 9.13 -18.32 10.52
C THR A 83 8.75 -16.85 10.72
N LEU A 84 9.00 -16.00 9.74
CA LEU A 84 8.57 -14.60 9.74
C LEU A 84 7.05 -14.51 9.90
N LEU A 85 6.27 -15.19 9.05
CA LEU A 85 4.81 -15.15 9.10
C LEU A 85 4.25 -15.66 10.44
N ARG A 86 4.80 -16.75 10.98
CA ARG A 86 4.36 -17.35 12.25
C ARG A 86 4.75 -16.54 13.49
N SER A 87 5.89 -15.86 13.46
CA SER A 87 6.38 -15.06 14.59
C SER A 87 5.71 -13.69 14.69
N MET A 88 5.06 -13.24 13.61
CA MET A 88 4.34 -11.97 13.62
C MET A 88 3.02 -12.08 14.39
N ASN A 89 3.02 -11.54 15.59
CA ASN A 89 1.80 -11.41 16.41
C ASN A 89 1.15 -10.04 16.23
N VAL A 90 1.08 -9.56 14.98
CA VAL A 90 0.55 -8.25 14.60
C VAL A 90 -0.36 -8.38 13.40
N SER A 91 -1.34 -7.50 13.27
CA SER A 91 -2.14 -7.40 12.05
C SER A 91 -1.34 -6.68 10.98
N TYR A 92 -1.14 -7.32 9.84
CA TYR A 92 -0.38 -6.73 8.73
C TYR A 92 -1.01 -7.02 7.38
N LYS A 93 -0.62 -6.24 6.38
CA LYS A 93 -0.94 -6.47 4.98
C LYS A 93 0.32 -6.28 4.13
N ILE A 94 0.40 -7.04 3.06
CA ILE A 94 1.43 -6.89 2.03
C ILE A 94 0.76 -6.28 0.81
N ILE A 95 1.39 -5.25 0.25
CA ILE A 95 0.94 -4.56 -0.95
C ILE A 95 2.07 -4.65 -1.96
N VAL A 96 1.78 -5.13 -3.15
CA VAL A 96 2.68 -5.07 -4.30
C VAL A 96 2.06 -4.13 -5.32
N SER A 97 2.79 -3.09 -5.69
CA SER A 97 2.32 -2.04 -6.59
C SER A 97 3.22 -1.94 -7.81
N ASN A 98 2.67 -2.20 -8.98
CA ASN A 98 3.28 -1.83 -10.24
C ASN A 98 2.75 -0.45 -10.62
N HIS A 99 3.61 0.54 -10.68
CA HIS A 99 3.29 1.93 -10.99
C HIS A 99 4.31 2.49 -11.97
N TYR A 100 3.96 3.57 -12.63
CA TYR A 100 4.91 4.22 -13.54
C TYR A 100 6.04 4.91 -12.75
N ALA A 101 7.25 4.83 -13.30
CA ALA A 101 8.39 5.55 -12.75
C ALA A 101 8.14 7.06 -12.82
N ASP A 102 8.45 7.78 -11.75
CA ASP A 102 8.59 9.24 -11.83
C ASP A 102 9.86 9.57 -12.62
N ASN A 103 9.71 9.63 -13.95
CA ASN A 103 10.82 9.87 -14.86
C ASN A 103 11.52 11.21 -14.59
N ASN A 104 10.83 12.18 -13.97
CA ASN A 104 11.44 13.48 -13.65
C ASN A 104 12.42 13.32 -12.49
N LYS A 105 12.02 12.64 -11.42
CA LYS A 105 12.91 12.39 -10.27
C LYS A 105 14.12 11.54 -10.67
N LEU A 106 13.88 10.49 -11.45
CA LEU A 106 14.96 9.63 -11.94
C LEU A 106 15.93 10.39 -12.88
N ARG A 107 15.40 11.26 -13.74
CA ARG A 107 16.21 12.16 -14.59
C ARG A 107 17.01 13.13 -13.75
N GLU A 108 16.44 13.75 -12.74
CA GLU A 108 17.15 14.66 -11.84
C GLU A 108 18.29 13.96 -11.08
N GLU A 109 18.06 12.77 -10.55
CA GLU A 109 19.09 11.97 -9.88
C GLU A 109 20.23 11.57 -10.81
N ILE A 110 19.93 11.23 -12.05
CA ILE A 110 20.93 10.89 -13.07
C ILE A 110 21.68 12.14 -13.55
N LEU A 111 20.96 13.26 -13.78
CA LEU A 111 21.54 14.52 -14.25
C LEU A 111 22.48 15.16 -13.23
N GLN A 112 22.18 15.06 -11.94
CA GLN A 112 23.03 15.62 -10.87
C GLN A 112 24.41 14.93 -10.77
N LYS A 113 24.58 13.73 -11.32
CA LYS A 113 25.86 12.99 -11.29
C LYS A 113 26.79 13.28 -12.47
N ALA A 114 26.38 14.10 -13.44
CA ALA A 114 27.15 14.43 -14.63
C ALA A 114 27.84 15.78 -14.48
N VAL A 115 29.03 15.82 -13.87
CA VAL A 115 29.70 17.08 -13.52
C VAL A 115 31.09 17.21 -14.14
N SER A 116 31.18 17.39 -15.44
CA SER A 116 32.28 18.20 -16.03
C SER A 116 31.88 18.67 -17.43
N LYS A 117 32.25 19.91 -17.76
CA LYS A 117 31.93 20.53 -19.06
C LYS A 117 32.49 19.76 -20.27
N GLU A 118 33.59 19.04 -20.06
CA GLU A 118 34.25 18.25 -21.11
C GLU A 118 33.51 16.94 -21.45
N MET A 119 32.70 16.43 -20.53
CA MET A 119 31.89 15.20 -20.70
C MET A 119 30.42 15.46 -21.10
N GLU A 120 30.04 16.69 -21.33
CA GLU A 120 28.68 17.09 -21.65
C GLU A 120 28.09 16.39 -22.90
N PRO A 121 28.84 16.18 -24.02
CA PRO A 121 28.33 15.42 -25.15
C PRO A 121 28.08 13.96 -24.84
N LEU A 122 28.99 13.33 -24.09
CA LEU A 122 28.87 11.93 -23.67
C LEU A 122 27.73 11.72 -22.69
N ALA A 123 27.54 12.67 -21.76
CA ALA A 123 26.42 12.67 -20.82
C ALA A 123 25.08 12.80 -21.54
N LYS A 124 24.97 13.61 -22.57
CA LYS A 124 23.75 13.75 -23.39
C LYS A 124 23.41 12.45 -24.12
N GLU A 125 24.42 11.77 -24.69
CA GLU A 125 24.21 10.50 -25.37
C GLU A 125 23.82 9.39 -24.39
N TYR A 126 24.46 9.34 -23.22
CA TYR A 126 24.13 8.43 -22.14
C TYR A 126 22.70 8.66 -21.60
N HIS A 127 22.31 9.92 -21.40
CA HIS A 127 20.95 10.28 -20.97
C HIS A 127 19.89 9.89 -22.01
N LYS A 128 20.20 10.06 -23.30
CA LYS A 128 19.32 9.63 -24.39
C LYS A 128 19.17 8.11 -24.38
N MET A 129 20.25 7.37 -24.28
CA MET A 129 20.25 5.90 -24.23
C MET A 129 19.49 5.35 -23.00
N ILE A 130 19.65 6.00 -21.84
CA ILE A 130 18.89 5.61 -20.64
C ILE A 130 17.40 5.95 -20.80
N GLY A 131 17.07 7.13 -21.36
CA GLY A 131 15.69 7.50 -21.67
C GLY A 131 15.03 6.48 -22.60
N GLU A 132 15.68 6.11 -23.67
CA GLU A 132 15.20 5.09 -24.61
C GLU A 132 15.02 3.71 -23.93
N ARG A 133 15.95 3.27 -23.09
CA ARG A 133 15.84 2.03 -22.32
C ARG A 133 14.73 2.05 -21.27
N LEU A 134 14.49 3.18 -20.63
CA LEU A 134 13.36 3.34 -19.70
C LEU A 134 12.01 3.30 -20.42
N GLU A 135 11.97 3.80 -21.66
CA GLU A 135 10.77 3.72 -22.51
C GLU A 135 10.56 2.33 -23.10
N GLU A 136 11.65 1.60 -23.46
CA GLU A 136 11.61 0.23 -23.97
C GLU A 136 11.39 -0.82 -22.90
N GLY A 137 11.87 -0.57 -21.65
CA GLY A 137 11.74 -1.50 -20.53
C GLY A 137 10.35 -1.42 -19.88
N ARG A 138 9.54 -2.50 -19.97
CA ARG A 138 8.22 -2.65 -19.30
C ARG A 138 7.35 -1.38 -19.27
N GLY A 139 7.43 -0.51 -20.28
CA GLY A 139 6.68 0.75 -20.32
C GLY A 139 6.98 1.73 -19.17
N GLY A 140 8.18 1.66 -18.55
CA GLY A 140 8.54 2.51 -17.41
C GLY A 140 7.87 2.08 -16.09
N LEU A 141 7.36 0.85 -15.98
CA LEU A 141 6.77 0.34 -14.74
C LEU A 141 7.84 -0.08 -13.73
N LEU A 142 7.70 0.41 -12.51
CA LEU A 142 8.44 0.00 -11.33
C LEU A 142 7.54 -0.83 -10.42
N GLN A 143 8.12 -1.81 -9.75
CA GLN A 143 7.43 -2.58 -8.72
C GLN A 143 7.91 -2.15 -7.34
N SER A 144 6.98 -1.68 -6.52
CA SER A 144 7.23 -1.39 -5.11
C SER A 144 6.47 -2.36 -4.22
N LYS A 145 7.12 -2.80 -3.16
CA LYS A 145 6.56 -3.77 -2.21
C LYS A 145 6.49 -3.14 -0.83
N TYR A 146 5.29 -3.14 -0.28
CA TYR A 146 5.03 -2.50 1.00
C TYR A 146 4.53 -3.49 2.02
N PHE A 147 5.03 -3.34 3.23
CA PHE A 147 4.57 -4.05 4.41
C PHE A 147 3.90 -3.05 5.35
N VAL A 148 2.63 -3.25 5.65
CA VAL A 148 1.86 -2.32 6.47
C VAL A 148 1.40 -3.03 7.73
N VAL A 149 1.80 -2.51 8.88
CA VAL A 149 1.39 -3.00 10.20
C VAL A 149 0.32 -2.10 10.77
N SER A 150 -0.73 -2.69 11.32
CA SER A 150 -1.83 -1.97 11.95
C SER A 150 -1.95 -2.32 13.42
N CYS A 151 -2.33 -1.34 14.24
CA CYS A 151 -2.63 -1.56 15.65
C CYS A 151 -3.86 -0.74 16.08
N ARG A 152 -4.45 -1.15 17.22
CA ARG A 152 -5.53 -0.40 17.89
C ARG A 152 -5.02 0.09 19.24
N LYS A 153 -4.96 1.41 19.40
CA LYS A 153 -4.43 2.08 20.60
C LYS A 153 -5.34 3.25 21.01
N PRO A 154 -5.33 3.65 22.30
CA PRO A 154 -6.16 4.74 22.77
C PRO A 154 -5.75 6.10 22.20
N ASP A 155 -4.47 6.27 21.88
CA ASP A 155 -3.91 7.54 21.42
C ASP A 155 -2.67 7.34 20.55
N TYR A 156 -2.22 8.42 19.95
CA TYR A 156 -1.06 8.44 19.05
C TYR A 156 0.25 8.08 19.76
N GLU A 157 0.49 8.53 20.97
CA GLU A 157 1.74 8.26 21.68
C GLU A 157 1.85 6.77 22.05
N SER A 158 0.75 6.14 22.43
CA SER A 158 0.66 4.70 22.64
C SER A 158 0.91 3.91 21.36
N ALA A 159 0.41 4.40 20.21
CA ALA A 159 0.65 3.79 18.92
C ALA A 159 2.12 3.95 18.49
N LYS A 160 2.70 5.12 18.67
CA LYS A 160 4.12 5.41 18.37
C LYS A 160 5.05 4.52 19.19
N THR A 161 4.79 4.41 20.48
CA THR A 161 5.56 3.52 21.37
C THR A 161 5.46 2.06 20.91
N TYR A 162 4.26 1.62 20.56
CA TYR A 162 4.04 0.27 20.04
C TYR A 162 4.85 0.03 18.76
N PHE A 163 4.74 0.91 17.74
CA PHE A 163 5.47 0.75 16.50
C PHE A 163 6.99 0.76 16.71
N ASN A 164 7.51 1.65 17.55
CA ASN A 164 8.94 1.69 17.87
C ASN A 164 9.42 0.38 18.52
N THR A 165 8.58 -0.25 19.36
CA THR A 165 8.92 -1.50 20.01
C THR A 165 9.00 -2.67 19.04
N ILE A 166 8.03 -2.77 18.11
CA ILE A 166 7.97 -3.90 17.18
C ILE A 166 8.86 -3.74 15.95
N GLU A 167 9.19 -2.51 15.57
CA GLU A 167 9.93 -2.18 14.35
C GLU A 167 11.27 -2.93 14.27
N PHE A 168 12.05 -2.85 15.33
CA PHE A 168 13.35 -3.55 15.38
C PHE A 168 13.20 -5.06 15.18
N SER A 169 12.21 -5.66 15.81
CA SER A 169 11.97 -7.11 15.69
C SER A 169 11.57 -7.50 14.27
N ILE A 170 10.70 -6.70 13.64
CA ILE A 170 10.27 -6.93 12.26
C ILE A 170 11.43 -6.73 11.29
N GLN A 171 12.22 -5.67 11.45
CA GLN A 171 13.42 -5.44 10.63
C GLN A 171 14.41 -6.60 10.73
N GLN A 172 14.64 -7.15 11.93
CA GLN A 172 15.50 -8.32 12.11
C GLN A 172 14.98 -9.57 11.37
N LEU A 173 13.66 -9.76 11.34
CA LEU A 173 13.04 -10.86 10.60
C LEU A 173 13.23 -10.71 9.10
N PHE A 174 13.03 -9.51 8.56
CA PHE A 174 13.30 -9.22 7.13
C PHE A 174 14.78 -9.35 6.79
N HIS A 175 15.65 -8.87 7.64
CA HIS A 175 17.10 -9.02 7.45
C HIS A 175 17.55 -10.49 7.39
N ARG A 176 16.95 -11.36 8.20
CA ARG A 176 17.22 -12.81 8.14
C ARG A 176 16.78 -13.46 6.83
N LEU A 177 15.77 -12.88 6.17
CA LEU A 177 15.35 -13.28 4.83
C LEU A 177 16.27 -12.77 3.73
N GLY A 178 17.24 -11.92 4.05
CA GLY A 178 18.06 -11.23 3.05
C GLY A 178 17.38 -10.03 2.42
N SER A 179 16.31 -9.51 3.03
CA SER A 179 15.60 -8.31 2.59
C SER A 179 15.84 -7.14 3.55
N CYS A 180 15.67 -5.92 3.05
CA CYS A 180 15.73 -4.70 3.85
C CYS A 180 14.32 -4.16 4.07
N LEU A 181 14.00 -3.72 5.28
CA LEU A 181 12.71 -3.12 5.63
C LEU A 181 12.91 -1.66 6.04
N ILE A 182 12.43 -0.74 5.22
CA ILE A 182 12.63 0.71 5.36
C ILE A 182 11.32 1.36 5.78
N PRO A 183 11.24 2.03 6.95
CA PRO A 183 10.04 2.77 7.34
C PRO A 183 9.84 3.97 6.42
N LEU A 184 8.63 4.14 5.91
CA LEU A 184 8.26 5.28 5.10
C LEU A 184 7.82 6.44 6.00
N ASP A 185 8.27 7.64 5.67
CA ASP A 185 7.72 8.87 6.23
C ASP A 185 6.34 9.21 5.63
N ALA A 186 5.72 10.29 6.09
CA ALA A 186 4.42 10.65 5.57
C ALA A 186 4.44 11.09 4.11
N THR A 187 5.48 11.77 3.66
CA THR A 187 5.59 12.24 2.27
C THR A 187 5.67 11.06 1.31
N GLU A 188 6.49 10.06 1.65
CA GLU A 188 6.62 8.83 0.86
C GLU A 188 5.33 8.02 0.86
N ARG A 189 4.64 7.93 2.01
CA ARG A 189 3.33 7.29 2.10
C ARG A 189 2.25 8.00 1.28
N LEU A 190 2.24 9.33 1.32
CA LEU A 190 1.32 10.14 0.51
C LEU A 190 1.62 9.99 -0.98
N ARG A 191 2.89 9.89 -1.37
CA ARG A 191 3.30 9.58 -2.74
C ARG A 191 2.78 8.20 -3.20
N ALA A 192 2.90 7.17 -2.36
CA ALA A 192 2.36 5.84 -2.66
C ALA A 192 0.82 5.88 -2.82
N LEU A 193 0.12 6.66 -1.99
CA LEU A 193 -1.33 6.87 -2.13
C LEU A 193 -1.69 7.66 -3.40
N HIS A 194 -0.90 8.68 -3.75
CA HIS A 194 -1.08 9.41 -5.00
C HIS A 194 -0.96 8.48 -6.20
N SER A 195 0.07 7.64 -6.25
CA SER A 195 0.24 6.63 -7.31
C SER A 195 -0.95 5.66 -7.39
N TYR A 196 -1.61 5.36 -6.27
CA TYR A 196 -2.83 4.56 -6.25
C TYR A 196 -4.02 5.26 -6.91
N TYR A 197 -4.24 6.53 -6.57
CA TYR A 197 -5.39 7.30 -7.06
C TYR A 197 -5.13 7.97 -8.41
N ARG A 198 -3.88 8.15 -8.79
CA ARG A 198 -3.42 8.90 -9.98
C ARG A 198 -2.43 8.09 -10.81
N MET A 199 -2.75 6.81 -11.06
CA MET A 199 -1.92 5.95 -11.91
C MET A 199 -1.66 6.61 -13.27
N GLY A 200 -0.40 6.76 -13.64
CA GLY A 200 0.06 7.41 -14.87
C GLY A 200 0.38 8.90 -14.71
N ASP A 201 0.18 9.48 -13.54
CA ASP A 201 0.48 10.88 -13.24
C ASP A 201 1.32 11.02 -11.96
N GLU A 202 2.18 10.04 -11.72
CA GLU A 202 3.03 9.94 -10.52
C GLU A 202 3.95 11.17 -10.37
N ALA A 203 4.37 11.76 -11.49
CA ALA A 203 5.22 12.94 -11.54
C ALA A 203 4.53 14.23 -11.05
N SER A 204 3.20 14.25 -11.00
CA SER A 204 2.44 15.43 -10.55
C SER A 204 2.33 15.54 -9.03
N PHE A 205 2.82 14.56 -8.28
CA PHE A 205 2.78 14.57 -6.82
C PHE A 205 3.61 15.71 -6.24
N SER A 206 2.97 16.56 -5.46
CA SER A 206 3.60 17.63 -4.70
C SER A 206 2.94 17.74 -3.34
N PHE A 207 3.73 17.62 -2.28
CA PHE A 207 3.27 17.79 -0.91
C PHE A 207 4.35 18.52 -0.11
N ASP A 208 3.97 19.59 0.58
CA ASP A 208 4.84 20.37 1.45
C ASP A 208 4.26 20.43 2.88
N TRP A 209 5.05 19.96 3.85
CA TRP A 209 4.70 20.00 5.28
C TRP A 209 4.50 21.42 5.80
N ASN A 210 5.30 22.39 5.35
CA ASN A 210 5.18 23.77 5.81
C ASN A 210 3.86 24.37 5.34
N GLU A 211 3.48 24.13 4.08
CA GLU A 211 2.17 24.56 3.59
C GLU A 211 1.03 23.88 4.36
N TYR A 212 1.10 22.58 4.57
CA TYR A 212 0.09 21.85 5.32
C TYR A 212 -0.09 22.39 6.74
N LEU A 213 1.00 22.62 7.48
CA LEU A 213 0.95 23.09 8.87
C LEU A 213 0.53 24.54 9.00
N HIS A 214 1.02 25.43 8.14
CA HIS A 214 0.79 26.87 8.23
C HIS A 214 -0.52 27.30 7.57
N LEU A 215 -0.84 26.74 6.39
CA LEU A 215 -2.03 27.11 5.63
C LEU A 215 -3.25 26.25 5.96
N LYS A 216 -3.11 25.23 6.80
CA LYS A 216 -4.16 24.23 7.12
C LYS A 216 -4.81 23.65 5.87
N ARG A 217 -4.02 23.47 4.82
CA ARG A 217 -4.48 22.91 3.56
C ARG A 217 -4.86 21.43 3.78
N ASP A 218 -5.92 20.99 3.15
CA ASP A 218 -6.30 19.58 3.20
C ASP A 218 -5.35 18.75 2.32
N TRP A 219 -4.49 17.95 2.94
CA TRP A 219 -3.50 17.09 2.30
C TRP A 219 -4.13 16.10 1.30
N ARG A 220 -5.43 15.79 1.44
CA ARG A 220 -6.13 14.90 0.53
C ARG A 220 -6.24 15.47 -0.88
N ASN A 221 -6.22 16.78 -1.02
CA ASN A 221 -6.20 17.46 -2.31
C ASN A 221 -4.88 17.26 -3.07
N ASP A 222 -3.78 17.00 -2.36
CA ASP A 222 -2.48 16.73 -2.97
C ASP A 222 -2.38 15.29 -3.50
N ILE A 223 -3.21 14.38 -2.96
CA ILE A 223 -3.32 13.00 -3.44
C ILE A 223 -4.29 12.90 -4.60
N ILE A 224 -5.47 13.51 -4.48
CA ILE A 224 -6.53 13.46 -5.49
C ILE A 224 -6.94 14.89 -5.83
N ASN A 225 -6.39 15.41 -6.89
CA ASN A 225 -6.66 16.75 -7.39
C ASN A 225 -7.60 16.77 -8.60
N THR A 226 -8.18 15.64 -8.97
CA THR A 226 -9.01 15.46 -10.16
C THR A 226 -10.34 14.79 -9.85
N SER A 227 -11.26 14.88 -10.80
CA SER A 227 -12.54 14.19 -10.72
C SER A 227 -12.42 12.73 -11.12
N LEU A 228 -13.15 11.88 -10.40
CA LEU A 228 -13.40 10.49 -10.78
C LEU A 228 -14.87 10.34 -11.17
N ARG A 229 -15.12 9.58 -12.22
CA ARG A 229 -16.47 9.23 -12.65
C ARG A 229 -16.70 7.74 -12.45
N GLU A 230 -17.65 7.41 -11.61
CA GLU A 230 -18.06 6.03 -11.41
C GLU A 230 -18.89 5.53 -12.60
N ARG A 231 -18.54 4.36 -13.13
CA ARG A 231 -19.29 3.59 -14.12
C ARG A 231 -19.65 2.23 -13.52
N PRO A 232 -20.62 1.50 -14.09
CA PRO A 232 -21.02 0.20 -13.56
C PRO A 232 -19.89 -0.82 -13.42
N GLU A 233 -18.88 -0.77 -14.29
CA GLU A 233 -17.81 -1.77 -14.37
C GLU A 233 -16.42 -1.21 -14.08
N HIS A 234 -16.25 0.11 -14.06
CA HIS A 234 -14.94 0.75 -13.87
C HIS A 234 -15.07 2.18 -13.34
N LEU A 235 -13.95 2.73 -12.92
CA LEU A 235 -13.79 4.15 -12.61
C LEU A 235 -13.07 4.83 -13.76
N GLU A 236 -13.63 5.93 -14.27
CA GLU A 236 -12.96 6.81 -15.24
C GLU A 236 -12.22 7.91 -14.48
N MET A 237 -10.94 8.07 -14.75
CA MET A 237 -10.12 9.16 -14.24
C MET A 237 -9.96 10.22 -15.31
N GLU A 238 -9.64 11.45 -14.90
CA GLU A 238 -9.28 12.50 -15.83
C GLU A 238 -8.06 12.09 -16.67
N GLY A 239 -8.09 12.40 -17.99
CA GLY A 239 -7.08 11.93 -18.92
C GLY A 239 -7.42 10.62 -19.63
N GLY A 240 -8.60 10.03 -19.36
CA GLY A 240 -9.09 8.82 -20.05
C GLY A 240 -8.56 7.50 -19.48
N THR A 241 -7.87 7.54 -18.36
CA THR A 241 -7.43 6.33 -17.64
C THR A 241 -8.63 5.68 -16.96
N CYS A 242 -8.75 4.35 -17.07
CA CYS A 242 -9.79 3.56 -16.42
C CYS A 242 -9.18 2.64 -15.36
N ALA A 243 -9.86 2.50 -14.23
CA ALA A 243 -9.47 1.58 -13.17
C ALA A 243 -10.63 0.67 -12.78
N CYS A 244 -10.34 -0.58 -12.45
CA CYS A 244 -11.32 -1.51 -11.90
C CYS A 244 -10.73 -2.23 -10.67
N VAL A 245 -11.61 -2.66 -9.77
CA VAL A 245 -11.24 -3.45 -8.61
C VAL A 245 -11.69 -4.89 -8.84
N MET A 246 -10.75 -5.81 -8.71
CA MET A 246 -11.00 -7.24 -8.83
C MET A 246 -10.69 -7.94 -7.50
N PHE A 247 -11.36 -9.04 -7.23
CA PHE A 247 -11.05 -9.89 -6.10
C PHE A 247 -11.03 -11.36 -6.51
N VAL A 248 -10.15 -12.13 -5.89
CA VAL A 248 -10.07 -13.57 -6.12
C VAL A 248 -11.18 -14.25 -5.33
N ARG A 249 -12.21 -14.68 -6.03
CA ARG A 249 -13.39 -15.33 -5.42
C ARG A 249 -13.10 -16.77 -4.97
N LYS A 250 -12.30 -17.48 -5.72
CA LYS A 250 -11.96 -18.88 -5.46
C LYS A 250 -10.55 -19.18 -5.93
N TYR A 251 -9.75 -19.75 -5.07
CA TYR A 251 -8.45 -20.25 -5.43
C TYR A 251 -8.56 -21.66 -5.99
N PRO A 252 -7.76 -22.05 -7.00
CA PRO A 252 -7.64 -23.44 -7.43
C PRO A 252 -7.06 -24.29 -6.30
N ASN A 253 -7.28 -25.60 -6.36
CA ASN A 253 -6.80 -26.55 -5.33
C ASN A 253 -5.26 -26.65 -5.25
N GLY A 254 -4.54 -26.18 -6.25
CA GLY A 254 -3.10 -26.00 -6.26
C GLY A 254 -2.77 -24.64 -6.84
N LEU A 255 -2.14 -23.78 -6.05
CA LEU A 255 -1.53 -22.54 -6.50
C LEU A 255 -0.06 -22.83 -6.78
N THR A 256 0.38 -22.54 -7.99
CA THR A 256 1.79 -22.53 -8.36
C THR A 256 2.30 -21.09 -8.28
N ASP A 257 3.60 -20.92 -8.08
CA ASP A 257 4.27 -19.61 -8.11
C ASP A 257 4.04 -18.86 -9.43
N GLN A 258 3.77 -19.60 -10.50
CA GLN A 258 3.47 -19.06 -11.82
C GLN A 258 2.29 -18.10 -11.81
N PHE A 259 1.23 -18.37 -11.02
CA PHE A 259 0.05 -17.50 -10.92
C PHE A 259 0.41 -16.09 -10.41
N LEU A 260 1.21 -16.01 -9.33
CA LEU A 260 1.66 -14.73 -8.80
C LEU A 260 2.66 -14.05 -9.75
N ASN A 261 3.55 -14.82 -10.37
CA ASN A 261 4.51 -14.28 -11.33
C ASN A 261 3.82 -13.69 -12.57
N GLU A 262 2.79 -14.34 -13.10
CA GLU A 262 2.01 -13.79 -14.21
C GLU A 262 1.31 -12.50 -13.83
N LEU A 263 0.69 -12.46 -12.67
CA LEU A 263 0.04 -11.25 -12.17
C LEU A 263 1.02 -10.10 -11.93
N THR A 264 2.16 -10.37 -11.28
CA THR A 264 3.15 -9.33 -10.94
C THR A 264 3.96 -8.85 -12.14
N ASN A 265 3.98 -9.60 -13.23
CA ASN A 265 4.70 -9.26 -14.46
C ASN A 265 3.83 -8.64 -15.55
N MET A 266 2.59 -8.26 -15.25
CA MET A 266 1.72 -7.58 -16.22
C MET A 266 2.28 -6.22 -16.61
N ASN A 267 2.20 -5.87 -17.90
CA ASN A 267 2.68 -4.60 -18.46
C ASN A 267 1.68 -3.45 -18.30
N PHE A 268 1.00 -3.39 -17.17
CA PHE A 268 0.11 -2.27 -16.83
C PHE A 268 0.14 -2.03 -15.31
N PRO A 269 -0.20 -0.82 -14.86
CA PRO A 269 -0.25 -0.52 -13.44
C PRO A 269 -1.27 -1.41 -12.73
N ILE A 270 -0.84 -2.05 -11.65
CA ILE A 270 -1.70 -2.94 -10.87
C ILE A 270 -1.24 -2.97 -9.42
N ILE A 271 -2.19 -3.05 -8.51
CA ILE A 271 -1.92 -3.14 -7.08
C ILE A 271 -2.55 -4.41 -6.52
N TYR A 272 -1.71 -5.24 -5.93
CA TYR A 272 -2.13 -6.43 -5.20
C TYR A 272 -2.09 -6.16 -3.72
N THR A 273 -3.13 -6.56 -3.02
CA THR A 273 -3.15 -6.49 -1.56
C THR A 273 -3.49 -7.85 -1.00
N CYS A 274 -2.58 -8.39 -0.18
CA CYS A 274 -2.81 -9.57 0.62
C CYS A 274 -3.05 -9.14 2.07
N LEU A 275 -4.25 -9.44 2.59
CA LEU A 275 -4.61 -9.18 3.99
C LEU A 275 -4.40 -10.46 4.78
N LEU A 276 -3.46 -10.42 5.72
CA LEU A 276 -3.22 -11.50 6.66
C LEU A 276 -3.71 -11.04 8.05
N TYR A 277 -4.88 -11.54 8.44
CA TYR A 277 -5.36 -11.37 9.80
C TYR A 277 -4.79 -12.51 10.65
N THR A 278 -4.10 -12.18 11.73
CA THR A 278 -3.92 -13.13 12.82
C THR A 278 -5.30 -13.35 13.41
N SER A 279 -5.99 -14.40 12.96
CA SER A 279 -7.26 -14.80 13.57
C SER A 279 -6.96 -15.17 15.04
N PRO A 280 -7.71 -14.64 16.02
CA PRO A 280 -7.62 -15.17 17.38
C PRO A 280 -7.84 -16.69 17.33
N SER A 281 -7.02 -17.42 18.06
CA SER A 281 -7.12 -18.88 18.15
C SER A 281 -8.57 -19.31 18.37
N PRO A 282 -9.02 -20.45 17.81
CA PRO A 282 -10.34 -21.00 18.09
C PRO A 282 -10.67 -21.13 19.59
N ARG A 283 -9.64 -21.10 20.46
CA ARG A 283 -9.79 -21.08 21.92
C ARG A 283 -10.28 -19.76 22.50
N ASP A 284 -10.17 -18.65 21.76
CA ASP A 284 -10.61 -17.32 22.21
C ASP A 284 -12.07 -17.00 21.78
N ARG A 285 -12.80 -17.98 21.27
CA ARG A 285 -14.23 -17.90 20.92
C ARG A 285 -15.15 -18.51 21.96
N GLY A 286 -14.67 -18.68 23.18
CA GLY A 286 -15.45 -19.13 24.32
C GLY A 286 -16.23 -18.02 25.00
#